data_128bbe560f4149c3cd7fccd17f3f175c
#
_entry.id   128bbe560f4149c3cd7fccd17f3f175c
#
_cell.length_a   1.000
_cell.length_b   1.000
_cell.length_c   1.000
_cell.angle_alpha   90.00
_cell.angle_beta   90.00
_cell.angle_gamma   90.00
#
_symmetry.space_group_name_H-M   'P 1'
#
loop_
_entity.id
_entity.type
_entity.pdbx_description
1 polymer ?
#
loop_
_entity_poly.entity_id
_entity_poly.type
_entity_poly.pdbx_seq_one_letter_code
_entity_poly.pdbx_strand_id
1 'polypeptide(L)'
;MDLKFNTVLVTGAAGFIGFHLSKRLTDTGCQVVGLDNLNDYYDVNLKRARLEQLTGRDNFTEARIDLADRPALEALFAEHHFDGVVNLAAQAGVRYSLTNPHAYVSSNLVGFVNLLECCRHSRVEHLVFASSSSVYGANTNMPFSIHHNVDHPVSLYAATKKANELMAHTYS
;
A
#
# COMPACT_ATOMS: atom_id res chain seq x y z
N MET A 1 -16.81 -16.67 7.11
CA MET A 1 -15.43 -16.78 6.60
C MET A 1 -14.56 -16.41 7.79
N ASP A 2 -13.96 -17.38 8.40
CA ASP A 2 -13.12 -17.13 9.56
C ASP A 2 -11.86 -16.42 9.05
N LEU A 3 -11.65 -15.16 9.49
CA LEU A 3 -10.42 -14.44 9.17
C LEU A 3 -9.28 -15.14 9.89
N LYS A 4 -8.25 -15.48 9.14
CA LYS A 4 -7.05 -16.12 9.66
C LYS A 4 -6.17 -15.15 10.48
N PHE A 5 -6.37 -13.83 10.30
CA PHE A 5 -5.57 -12.77 10.90
C PHE A 5 -6.35 -11.99 11.94
N ASN A 6 -5.72 -11.69 13.09
CA ASN A 6 -6.30 -10.91 14.18
C ASN A 6 -5.96 -9.41 14.01
N THR A 7 -4.74 -9.09 13.61
CA THR A 7 -4.26 -7.70 13.46
C THR A 7 -3.66 -7.48 12.08
N VAL A 8 -4.20 -6.50 11.35
CA VAL A 8 -3.78 -6.18 9.97
C VAL A 8 -3.39 -4.70 9.85
N LEU A 9 -2.22 -4.46 9.26
CA LEU A 9 -1.86 -3.13 8.77
C LEU A 9 -2.44 -2.91 7.37
N VAL A 10 -3.19 -1.84 7.19
CA VAL A 10 -3.65 -1.39 5.87
C VAL A 10 -3.01 -0.04 5.56
N THR A 11 -2.08 0.00 4.61
CA THR A 11 -1.50 1.27 4.16
C THR A 11 -2.37 1.90 3.06
N GLY A 12 -2.39 3.22 2.98
CA GLY A 12 -3.33 3.94 2.11
C GLY A 12 -4.77 3.87 2.62
N ALA A 13 -4.96 3.78 3.94
CA ALA A 13 -6.26 3.58 4.57
C ALA A 13 -7.27 4.72 4.33
N ALA A 14 -6.82 5.95 4.08
CA ALA A 14 -7.67 7.08 3.69
C ALA A 14 -8.01 7.09 2.19
N GLY A 15 -7.37 6.22 1.39
CA GLY A 15 -7.66 6.03 -0.03
C GLY A 15 -8.99 5.31 -0.26
N PHE A 16 -9.42 5.24 -1.52
CA PHE A 16 -10.70 4.59 -1.87
C PHE A 16 -10.72 3.11 -1.48
N ILE A 17 -9.76 2.33 -1.95
CA ILE A 17 -9.70 0.89 -1.68
C ILE A 17 -9.36 0.62 -0.21
N GLY A 18 -8.37 1.35 0.34
CA GLY A 18 -7.93 1.16 1.72
C GLY A 18 -9.03 1.42 2.74
N PHE A 19 -9.84 2.46 2.53
CA PHE A 19 -11.01 2.75 3.37
C PHE A 19 -12.02 1.59 3.37
N HIS A 20 -12.45 1.13 2.20
CA HIS A 20 -13.44 0.06 2.10
C HIS A 20 -12.90 -1.27 2.65
N LEU A 21 -11.62 -1.57 2.44
CA LEU A 21 -10.98 -2.74 3.03
C LEU A 21 -10.92 -2.64 4.56
N SER A 22 -10.45 -1.52 5.10
CA SER A 22 -10.37 -1.29 6.54
C SER A 22 -11.74 -1.41 7.20
N LYS A 23 -12.77 -0.81 6.57
CA LYS A 23 -14.15 -0.96 7.02
C LYS A 23 -14.59 -2.42 7.03
N ARG A 24 -14.32 -3.17 5.97
CA ARG A 24 -14.71 -4.58 5.88
C ARG A 24 -14.00 -5.44 6.91
N LEU A 25 -12.71 -5.22 7.13
CA LEU A 25 -11.92 -5.94 8.14
C LEU A 25 -12.42 -5.65 9.56
N THR A 26 -12.67 -4.39 9.89
CA THR A 26 -13.22 -4.02 11.21
C THR A 26 -14.63 -4.57 11.41
N ASP A 27 -15.48 -4.61 10.39
CA ASP A 27 -16.84 -5.20 10.44
C ASP A 27 -16.79 -6.73 10.73
N THR A 28 -15.68 -7.40 10.45
CA THR A 28 -15.48 -8.84 10.75
C THR A 28 -14.73 -9.07 12.07
N GLY A 29 -14.48 -8.04 12.85
CA GLY A 29 -13.85 -8.12 14.17
C GLY A 29 -12.31 -8.09 14.15
N CYS A 30 -11.68 -7.90 12.98
CA CYS A 30 -10.23 -7.76 12.88
C CYS A 30 -9.77 -6.42 13.47
N GLN A 31 -8.65 -6.42 14.18
CA GLN A 31 -7.95 -5.19 14.58
C GLN A 31 -7.25 -4.62 13.36
N VAL A 32 -7.48 -3.37 13.04
CA VAL A 32 -6.91 -2.70 11.86
C VAL A 32 -6.12 -1.48 12.30
N VAL A 33 -4.85 -1.44 11.91
CA VAL A 33 -4.06 -0.21 11.91
C VAL A 33 -4.08 0.36 10.51
N GLY A 34 -4.70 1.52 10.34
CA GLY A 34 -4.83 2.21 9.06
C GLY A 34 -3.77 3.30 8.92
N LEU A 35 -2.79 3.10 8.03
CA LEU A 35 -1.73 4.04 7.76
C LEU A 35 -2.02 4.88 6.51
N ASP A 36 -1.91 6.21 6.62
CA ASP A 36 -1.96 7.15 5.48
C ASP A 36 -1.20 8.42 5.85
N ASN A 37 -0.50 9.05 4.91
CA ASN A 37 0.19 10.33 5.14
C ASN A 37 -0.70 11.55 4.89
N LEU A 38 -1.93 11.35 4.41
CA LEU A 38 -2.88 12.38 4.03
C LEU A 38 -2.31 13.43 3.07
N ASN A 39 -1.45 13.02 2.12
CA ASN A 39 -0.93 13.92 1.10
C ASN A 39 -2.08 14.58 0.30
N ASP A 40 -1.78 15.71 -0.31
CA ASP A 40 -2.73 16.55 -1.04
C ASP A 40 -2.82 16.24 -2.55
N TYR A 41 -2.38 15.05 -2.96
CA TYR A 41 -2.48 14.62 -4.36
C TYR A 41 -3.93 14.65 -4.89
N TYR A 42 -4.89 14.39 -4.01
CA TYR A 42 -6.31 14.68 -4.23
C TYR A 42 -6.95 15.21 -2.94
N ASP A 43 -8.23 15.57 -2.99
CA ASP A 43 -8.93 16.26 -1.89
C ASP A 43 -8.72 15.58 -0.53
N VAL A 44 -8.00 16.29 0.35
CA VAL A 44 -7.69 15.84 1.72
C VAL A 44 -8.96 15.73 2.57
N ASN A 45 -9.99 16.56 2.32
CA ASN A 45 -11.24 16.49 3.08
C ASN A 45 -11.98 15.18 2.80
N LEU A 46 -11.89 14.66 1.57
CA LEU A 46 -12.43 13.34 1.24
C LEU A 46 -11.69 12.23 2.00
N LYS A 47 -10.36 12.35 2.15
CA LYS A 47 -9.56 11.42 2.95
C LYS A 47 -9.98 11.45 4.42
N ARG A 48 -10.12 12.66 4.99
CA ARG A 48 -10.57 12.86 6.39
C ARG A 48 -11.97 12.30 6.62
N ALA A 49 -12.92 12.59 5.74
CA ALA A 49 -14.30 12.08 5.84
C ALA A 49 -14.39 10.55 5.82
N ARG A 50 -13.45 9.87 5.12
CA ARG A 50 -13.33 8.41 5.17
C ARG A 50 -12.79 7.93 6.50
N LEU A 51 -11.72 8.55 7.02
CA LEU A 51 -11.13 8.18 8.31
C LEU A 51 -12.10 8.41 9.47
N GLU A 52 -12.89 9.49 9.46
CA GLU A 52 -13.91 9.77 10.47
C GLU A 52 -14.92 8.63 10.64
N GLN A 53 -15.22 7.88 9.56
CA GLN A 53 -16.08 6.70 9.64
C GLN A 53 -15.41 5.46 10.24
N LEU A 54 -14.09 5.49 10.37
CA LEU A 54 -13.28 4.39 10.93
C LEU A 54 -12.82 4.68 12.35
N THR A 55 -12.42 5.91 12.66
CA THR A 55 -11.84 6.30 13.95
C THR A 55 -12.79 6.17 15.14
N GLY A 56 -14.10 6.08 14.89
CA GLY A 56 -15.10 5.78 15.94
C GLY A 56 -15.24 4.30 16.31
N ARG A 57 -14.41 3.42 15.74
CA ARG A 57 -14.47 1.97 15.97
C ARG A 57 -13.39 1.55 16.96
N ASP A 58 -13.73 0.74 17.96
CA ASP A 58 -12.80 0.26 18.99
C ASP A 58 -11.66 -0.61 18.42
N ASN A 59 -11.85 -1.18 17.24
CA ASN A 59 -10.89 -2.05 16.56
C ASN A 59 -10.22 -1.38 15.35
N PHE A 60 -10.16 -0.04 15.31
CA PHE A 60 -9.43 0.72 14.30
C PHE A 60 -8.49 1.74 14.96
N THR A 61 -7.23 1.74 14.55
CA THR A 61 -6.22 2.72 14.96
C THR A 61 -5.72 3.47 13.73
N GLU A 62 -5.75 4.81 13.75
CA GLU A 62 -5.17 5.65 12.70
C GLU A 62 -3.67 5.87 12.96
N ALA A 63 -2.82 5.60 11.96
CA ALA A 63 -1.41 5.93 11.96
C ALA A 63 -1.10 6.93 10.83
N ARG A 64 -0.78 8.18 11.19
CA ARG A 64 -0.46 9.22 10.20
C ARG A 64 1.03 9.25 9.91
N ILE A 65 1.47 8.37 9.03
CA ILE A 65 2.89 8.12 8.72
C ILE A 65 3.06 8.09 7.20
N ASP A 66 4.20 8.62 6.71
CA ASP A 66 4.66 8.40 5.34
C ASP A 66 5.51 7.11 5.30
N LEU A 67 5.27 6.23 4.34
CA LEU A 67 6.08 5.01 4.18
C LEU A 67 7.57 5.31 3.93
N ALA A 68 7.89 6.48 3.38
CA ALA A 68 9.29 6.91 3.21
C ALA A 68 9.95 7.33 4.52
N ASP A 69 9.18 7.60 5.57
CA ASP A 69 9.70 7.87 6.92
C ASP A 69 9.99 6.53 7.64
N ARG A 70 11.19 6.01 7.36
CA ARG A 70 11.65 4.73 7.92
C ARG A 70 11.60 4.67 9.44
N PRO A 71 12.12 5.65 10.21
CA PRO A 71 12.05 5.61 11.67
C PRO A 71 10.62 5.53 12.22
N ALA A 72 9.69 6.31 11.67
CA ALA A 72 8.29 6.28 12.09
C ALA A 72 7.63 4.93 11.78
N LEU A 73 7.94 4.34 10.62
CA LEU A 73 7.41 3.03 10.25
C LEU A 73 7.98 1.91 11.14
N GLU A 74 9.28 1.92 11.42
CA GLU A 74 9.92 0.97 12.35
C GLU A 74 9.32 1.08 13.77
N ALA A 75 9.04 2.29 14.26
CA ALA A 75 8.37 2.50 15.55
C ALA A 75 6.95 1.89 15.55
N LEU A 76 6.18 2.07 14.48
CA LEU A 76 4.85 1.48 14.34
C LEU A 76 4.89 -0.05 14.43
N PHE A 77 5.87 -0.70 13.77
CA PHE A 77 6.04 -2.15 13.80
C PHE A 77 6.59 -2.66 15.14
N ALA A 78 7.26 -1.81 15.92
CA ALA A 78 7.68 -2.14 17.29
C ALA A 78 6.51 -2.07 18.29
N GLU A 79 5.55 -1.19 18.05
CA GLU A 79 4.35 -1.01 18.88
C GLU A 79 3.27 -2.08 18.62
N HIS A 80 3.16 -2.55 17.38
CA HIS A 80 2.13 -3.48 16.94
C HIS A 80 2.71 -4.76 16.34
N HIS A 81 2.11 -5.89 16.70
CA HIS A 81 2.37 -7.16 16.01
C HIS A 81 1.32 -7.37 14.92
N PHE A 82 1.75 -7.41 13.66
CA PHE A 82 0.87 -7.61 12.50
C PHE A 82 0.95 -9.04 11.98
N ASP A 83 -0.18 -9.72 11.90
CA ASP A 83 -0.29 -11.03 11.24
C ASP A 83 -0.28 -10.88 9.72
N GLY A 84 -0.87 -9.78 9.23
CA GLY A 84 -0.94 -9.46 7.81
C GLY A 84 -0.75 -7.99 7.52
N VAL A 85 -0.24 -7.70 6.34
CA VAL A 85 -0.06 -6.33 5.82
C VAL A 85 -0.68 -6.23 4.44
N VAL A 86 -1.50 -5.19 4.23
CA VAL A 86 -2.06 -4.87 2.91
C VAL A 86 -1.55 -3.51 2.46
N ASN A 87 -0.64 -3.50 1.51
CA ASN A 87 -0.01 -2.27 1.01
C ASN A 87 -0.76 -1.71 -0.20
N LEU A 88 -1.55 -0.67 0.07
CA LEU A 88 -2.29 0.10 -0.95
C LEU A 88 -1.79 1.54 -1.07
N ALA A 89 -0.93 1.99 -0.14
CA ALA A 89 -0.29 3.29 -0.23
C ALA A 89 0.68 3.32 -1.41
N ALA A 90 0.50 4.28 -2.27
CA ALA A 90 1.37 4.54 -3.40
C ALA A 90 1.09 5.93 -3.96
N GLN A 91 2.10 6.54 -4.59
CA GLN A 91 1.83 7.61 -5.52
C GLN A 91 1.28 6.99 -6.80
N ALA A 92 0.01 7.25 -7.09
CA ALA A 92 -0.72 6.72 -8.25
C ALA A 92 -0.75 7.75 -9.41
N GLY A 93 -1.17 7.29 -10.58
CA GLY A 93 -1.39 8.14 -11.75
C GLY A 93 -0.20 8.18 -12.72
N VAL A 94 -0.43 7.69 -13.95
CA VAL A 94 0.61 7.63 -15.01
C VAL A 94 1.08 9.03 -15.41
N ARG A 95 0.14 9.97 -15.64
CA ARG A 95 0.48 11.31 -16.14
C ARG A 95 1.26 12.16 -15.14
N TYR A 96 0.89 12.09 -13.87
CA TYR A 96 1.56 12.85 -12.80
C TYR A 96 3.01 12.39 -12.60
N SER A 97 3.37 11.16 -12.97
CA SER A 97 4.76 10.69 -12.92
C SER A 97 5.71 11.43 -13.87
N LEU A 98 5.17 12.13 -14.87
CA LEU A 98 5.94 12.98 -15.77
C LEU A 98 6.27 14.35 -15.15
N THR A 99 5.40 14.86 -14.30
CA THR A 99 5.54 16.20 -13.69
C THR A 99 6.18 16.15 -12.31
N ASN A 100 5.97 15.08 -11.55
CA ASN A 100 6.55 14.90 -10.22
C ASN A 100 7.15 13.48 -10.04
N PRO A 101 8.25 13.15 -10.72
CA PRO A 101 8.85 11.81 -10.67
C PRO A 101 9.37 11.42 -9.27
N HIS A 102 9.87 12.39 -8.50
CA HIS A 102 10.45 12.12 -7.18
C HIS A 102 9.41 11.59 -6.17
N ALA A 103 8.15 12.01 -6.27
CA ALA A 103 7.09 11.47 -5.43
C ALA A 103 6.90 9.96 -5.65
N TYR A 104 7.08 9.47 -6.89
CA TYR A 104 6.99 8.04 -7.20
C TYR A 104 8.18 7.25 -6.67
N VAL A 105 9.39 7.81 -6.74
CA VAL A 105 10.58 7.18 -6.17
C VAL A 105 10.45 7.10 -4.65
N SER A 106 10.09 8.20 -4.00
CA SER A 106 9.92 8.25 -2.55
C SER A 106 8.85 7.27 -2.05
N SER A 107 7.61 7.40 -2.55
CA SER A 107 6.50 6.59 -2.04
C SER A 107 6.57 5.13 -2.50
N ASN A 108 6.83 4.88 -3.81
CA ASN A 108 6.67 3.56 -4.40
C ASN A 108 7.94 2.69 -4.30
N LEU A 109 9.13 3.28 -4.23
CA LEU A 109 10.36 2.52 -4.09
C LEU A 109 10.90 2.58 -2.65
N VAL A 110 11.23 3.77 -2.16
CA VAL A 110 11.79 3.90 -0.80
C VAL A 110 10.78 3.43 0.24
N GLY A 111 9.53 3.91 0.18
CA GLY A 111 8.48 3.50 1.11
C GLY A 111 8.19 2.01 1.05
N PHE A 112 8.21 1.40 -0.15
CA PHE A 112 7.96 -0.03 -0.29
C PHE A 112 9.10 -0.89 0.27
N VAL A 113 10.37 -0.50 0.06
CA VAL A 113 11.52 -1.19 0.68
C VAL A 113 11.46 -1.08 2.20
N ASN A 114 11.15 0.11 2.76
CA ASN A 114 10.99 0.26 4.20
C ASN A 114 9.93 -0.71 4.74
N LEU A 115 8.79 -0.84 4.05
CA LEU A 115 7.72 -1.75 4.44
C LEU A 115 8.16 -3.22 4.38
N LEU A 116 8.84 -3.62 3.30
CA LEU A 116 9.37 -4.99 3.15
C LEU A 116 10.34 -5.34 4.28
N GLU A 117 11.26 -4.43 4.63
CA GLU A 117 12.18 -4.61 5.74
C GLU A 117 11.45 -4.72 7.09
N CYS A 118 10.46 -3.87 7.35
CA CYS A 118 9.65 -3.99 8.55
C CYS A 118 8.90 -5.32 8.62
N CYS A 119 8.29 -5.76 7.51
CA CYS A 119 7.62 -7.06 7.44
C CYS A 119 8.59 -8.22 7.73
N ARG A 120 9.79 -8.19 7.13
CA ARG A 120 10.82 -9.21 7.31
C ARG A 120 11.30 -9.28 8.76
N HIS A 121 11.62 -8.13 9.36
CA HIS A 121 12.12 -8.07 10.73
C HIS A 121 11.08 -8.46 11.77
N SER A 122 9.81 -8.09 11.56
CA SER A 122 8.68 -8.42 12.43
C SER A 122 8.05 -9.77 12.13
N ARG A 123 8.56 -10.52 11.13
CA ARG A 123 8.08 -11.85 10.71
C ARG A 123 6.58 -11.84 10.38
N VAL A 124 6.14 -10.83 9.65
CA VAL A 124 4.77 -10.77 9.13
C VAL A 124 4.50 -12.00 8.28
N GLU A 125 3.41 -12.72 8.56
CA GLU A 125 3.10 -13.98 7.87
C GLU A 125 2.65 -13.78 6.43
N HIS A 126 1.98 -12.65 6.14
CA HIS A 126 1.39 -12.42 4.83
C HIS A 126 1.40 -10.95 4.43
N LEU A 127 2.02 -10.65 3.29
CA LEU A 127 1.99 -9.34 2.66
C LEU A 127 1.20 -9.41 1.35
N VAL A 128 0.16 -8.60 1.23
CA VAL A 128 -0.55 -8.34 -0.03
C VAL A 128 -0.23 -6.93 -0.48
N PHE A 129 0.11 -6.72 -1.74
CA PHE A 129 0.35 -5.39 -2.27
C PHE A 129 -0.32 -5.20 -3.64
N ALA A 130 -0.73 -3.96 -3.92
CA ALA A 130 -1.31 -3.62 -5.20
C ALA A 130 -0.22 -3.41 -6.26
N SER A 131 -0.23 -4.20 -7.32
CA SER A 131 0.47 -3.87 -8.57
C SER A 131 -0.43 -3.02 -9.48
N SER A 132 -0.23 -3.04 -10.77
CA SER A 132 -1.01 -2.27 -11.73
C SER A 132 -0.97 -2.93 -13.11
N SER A 133 -2.07 -2.83 -13.87
CA SER A 133 -2.07 -3.20 -15.28
C SER A 133 -1.08 -2.37 -16.13
N SER A 134 -0.62 -1.23 -15.62
CA SER A 134 0.42 -0.43 -16.27
C SER A 134 1.75 -1.19 -16.45
N VAL A 135 2.00 -2.26 -15.67
CA VAL A 135 3.20 -3.10 -15.81
C VAL A 135 3.25 -3.81 -17.18
N TYR A 136 2.10 -4.02 -17.83
CA TYR A 136 2.03 -4.62 -19.16
C TYR A 136 2.54 -3.69 -20.28
N GLY A 137 2.75 -2.41 -19.98
CA GLY A 137 3.35 -1.44 -20.89
C GLY A 137 2.56 -1.28 -22.18
N ALA A 138 3.25 -1.35 -23.31
CA ALA A 138 2.67 -1.25 -24.65
C ALA A 138 2.17 -2.59 -25.22
N ASN A 139 1.94 -3.61 -24.38
CA ASN A 139 1.45 -4.90 -24.83
C ASN A 139 0.04 -4.77 -25.44
N THR A 140 -0.13 -5.27 -26.67
CA THR A 140 -1.39 -5.22 -27.42
C THR A 140 -2.20 -6.52 -27.33
N ASN A 141 -1.63 -7.59 -26.77
CA ASN A 141 -2.31 -8.87 -26.62
C ASN A 141 -3.32 -8.81 -25.48
N MET A 142 -4.60 -8.97 -25.80
CA MET A 142 -5.71 -8.94 -24.85
C MET A 142 -6.47 -10.26 -24.84
N PRO A 143 -6.95 -10.73 -23.66
CA PRO A 143 -6.73 -10.16 -22.31
C PRO A 143 -5.28 -10.29 -21.87
N PHE A 144 -4.84 -9.43 -20.95
CA PHE A 144 -3.50 -9.54 -20.36
C PHE A 144 -3.34 -10.87 -19.63
N SER A 145 -2.13 -11.45 -19.75
CA SER A 145 -1.75 -12.71 -19.11
C SER A 145 -0.49 -12.53 -18.29
N ILE A 146 -0.40 -13.27 -17.19
CA ILE A 146 0.81 -13.30 -16.33
C ILE A 146 2.05 -13.84 -17.05
N HIS A 147 1.86 -14.48 -18.21
CA HIS A 147 2.94 -14.99 -19.06
C HIS A 147 3.42 -13.98 -20.13
N HIS A 148 2.80 -12.80 -20.21
CA HIS A 148 3.27 -11.76 -21.12
C HIS A 148 4.56 -11.13 -20.62
N ASN A 149 5.44 -10.76 -21.56
CA ASN A 149 6.62 -9.95 -21.24
C ASN A 149 6.17 -8.57 -20.74
N VAL A 150 6.76 -8.11 -19.63
CA VAL A 150 6.44 -6.86 -18.95
C VAL A 150 7.69 -5.99 -18.68
N ASP A 151 8.74 -6.16 -19.50
CA ASP A 151 10.03 -5.48 -19.33
C ASP A 151 10.08 -4.10 -20.03
N HIS A 152 8.98 -3.66 -20.65
CA HIS A 152 8.92 -2.41 -21.40
C HIS A 152 7.83 -1.47 -20.87
N PRO A 153 7.98 -0.95 -19.60
CA PRO A 153 7.04 0.00 -19.03
C PRO A 153 7.06 1.32 -19.83
N VAL A 154 5.88 1.92 -20.04
CA VAL A 154 5.74 3.18 -20.80
C VAL A 154 5.62 4.43 -19.92
N SER A 155 5.80 4.28 -18.61
CA SER A 155 5.78 5.39 -17.67
C SER A 155 6.64 5.07 -16.44
N LEU A 156 7.10 6.12 -15.74
CA LEU A 156 7.82 5.93 -14.48
C LEU A 156 6.92 5.25 -13.43
N TYR A 157 5.63 5.60 -13.38
CA TYR A 157 4.67 4.87 -12.52
C TYR A 157 4.69 3.36 -12.80
N ALA A 158 4.58 2.97 -14.07
CA ALA A 158 4.63 1.55 -14.44
C ALA A 158 5.95 0.90 -14.01
N ALA A 159 7.08 1.59 -14.25
CA ALA A 159 8.40 1.11 -13.83
C ALA A 159 8.49 0.91 -12.31
N THR A 160 7.98 1.85 -11.50
CA THR A 160 7.97 1.68 -10.03
C THR A 160 7.08 0.52 -9.60
N LYS A 161 5.93 0.30 -10.22
CA LYS A 161 5.04 -0.84 -9.89
C LYS A 161 5.68 -2.17 -10.31
N LYS A 162 6.35 -2.23 -11.46
CA LYS A 162 7.13 -3.42 -11.85
C LYS A 162 8.28 -3.67 -10.88
N ALA A 163 8.98 -2.64 -10.44
CA ALA A 163 10.03 -2.75 -9.43
C ALA A 163 9.48 -3.31 -8.11
N ASN A 164 8.25 -2.93 -7.69
CA ASN A 164 7.61 -3.51 -6.50
C ASN A 164 7.44 -5.03 -6.63
N GLU A 165 7.01 -5.54 -7.80
CA GLU A 165 6.88 -6.98 -8.03
C GLU A 165 8.23 -7.70 -7.90
N LEU A 166 9.29 -7.13 -8.50
CA LEU A 166 10.63 -7.69 -8.43
C LEU A 166 11.21 -7.64 -7.01
N MET A 167 11.05 -6.52 -6.31
CA MET A 167 11.48 -6.40 -4.92
C MET A 167 10.73 -7.39 -4.02
N ALA A 168 9.40 -7.48 -4.10
CA ALA A 168 8.63 -8.42 -3.31
C ALA A 168 9.07 -9.87 -3.54
N HIS A 169 9.37 -10.25 -4.79
CA HIS A 169 9.88 -11.58 -5.11
C HIS A 169 11.22 -11.89 -4.42
N THR A 170 12.06 -10.90 -4.17
CA THR A 170 13.34 -11.13 -3.47
C THR A 170 13.18 -11.35 -1.96
N TYR A 171 12.00 -11.08 -1.42
CA TYR A 171 11.66 -11.26 0.00
C TYR A 171 10.77 -12.50 0.25
N SER A 172 10.34 -13.20 -0.81
CA SER A 172 9.46 -14.39 -0.74
C SER A 172 10.23 -15.70 -0.48
#